data_a44086ae5e75f6f71503796a56aa19e5
#
_entry.id   a44086ae5e75f6f71503796a56aa19e5
#
_cell.length_a   1.000
_cell.length_b   1.000
_cell.length_c   1.000
_cell.angle_alpha   90.00
_cell.angle_beta   90.00
_cell.angle_gamma   90.00
#
_symmetry.space_group_name_H-M   'P 1'
#
loop_
_entity.id
_entity.type
_entity.pdbx_description
1 polymer ?
#
loop_
_entity_poly.entity_id
_entity_poly.type
_entity_poly.pdbx_seq_one_letter_code
_entity_poly.pdbx_strand_id
1 'polypeptide(L)'
;NLAEFVTEYETFDFVGFKDTVKKAVVALNEVLDEGLPLHPLIEQRESVKNWRQIGLGVMGLADMFIKLGIKYGSEESIKWINMIGTEMIFSALESSNELTISKGAYPMFNTKVVDTPFFQALNTKENNLRYQELRSNVLLRGLCNSQLLTCAPTGSIATMLGISTGCEPIFATSYTRKTESLVDKEKLYKVYTPIIQNNFISKGVPENQLPEYVVTSENIPYTERIQVQAALQRYIAVSYTHLRAHETLRH
;
A
#
# COMPACT_ATOMS: atom_id res chain seq x y z
N ASN A 1 -3.23 3.41 -5.24
CA ASN A 1 -4.20 2.42 -5.73
C ASN A 1 -3.52 1.42 -6.65
N LEU A 2 -3.32 0.17 -6.19
CA LEU A 2 -2.66 -0.87 -7.00
C LEU A 2 -3.48 -1.30 -8.22
N ALA A 3 -4.80 -1.23 -8.13
CA ALA A 3 -5.69 -1.66 -9.22
C ALA A 3 -5.60 -0.77 -10.48
N GLU A 4 -5.04 0.44 -10.38
CA GLU A 4 -4.83 1.34 -11.52
C GLU A 4 -3.64 0.90 -12.41
N PHE A 5 -2.74 0.09 -11.86
CA PHE A 5 -1.61 -0.43 -12.63
C PHE A 5 -1.92 -1.75 -13.36
N VAL A 6 -3.14 -2.29 -13.20
CA VAL A 6 -3.58 -3.44 -13.99
C VAL A 6 -4.12 -2.95 -15.33
N THR A 7 -3.47 -3.37 -16.41
CA THR A 7 -3.81 -3.01 -17.78
C THR A 7 -5.07 -3.75 -18.26
N GLU A 8 -5.60 -3.36 -19.40
CA GLU A 8 -6.71 -4.06 -20.08
C GLU A 8 -6.35 -5.49 -20.51
N TYR A 9 -5.05 -5.81 -20.59
CA TYR A 9 -4.54 -7.16 -20.91
C TYR A 9 -4.30 -8.02 -19.66
N GLU A 10 -4.86 -7.65 -18.51
CA GLU A 10 -4.68 -8.36 -17.24
C GLU A 10 -3.20 -8.51 -16.84
N THR A 11 -2.36 -7.52 -17.19
CA THR A 11 -0.96 -7.43 -16.79
C THR A 11 -0.74 -6.23 -15.89
N PHE A 12 0.32 -6.27 -15.07
CA PHE A 12 0.66 -5.17 -14.16
C PHE A 12 1.75 -4.27 -14.77
N ASP A 13 1.50 -2.98 -14.84
CA ASP A 13 2.47 -1.97 -15.32
C ASP A 13 3.50 -1.63 -14.24
N PHE A 14 4.55 -2.42 -14.17
CA PHE A 14 5.67 -2.18 -13.24
C PHE A 14 6.44 -0.88 -13.57
N VAL A 15 6.47 -0.44 -14.82
CA VAL A 15 7.19 0.78 -15.21
C VAL A 15 6.46 2.01 -14.67
N GLY A 16 5.17 2.10 -14.92
CA GLY A 16 4.33 3.17 -14.38
C GLY A 16 4.26 3.13 -12.85
N PHE A 17 4.23 1.94 -12.25
CA PHE A 17 4.26 1.77 -10.80
C PHE A 17 5.55 2.33 -10.18
N LYS A 18 6.72 1.94 -10.71
CA LYS A 18 8.03 2.47 -10.28
C LYS A 18 8.08 3.99 -10.33
N ASP A 19 7.71 4.57 -11.46
CA ASP A 19 7.69 6.02 -11.66
C ASP A 19 6.74 6.71 -10.66
N THR A 20 5.57 6.13 -10.43
CA THR A 20 4.60 6.64 -9.45
C THR A 20 5.14 6.58 -8.02
N VAL A 21 5.80 5.50 -7.62
CA VAL A 21 6.44 5.38 -6.30
C VAL A 21 7.49 6.47 -6.11
N LYS A 22 8.37 6.69 -7.10
CA LYS A 22 9.39 7.75 -7.03
C LYS A 22 8.76 9.13 -6.89
N LYS A 23 7.75 9.45 -7.69
CA LYS A 23 7.01 10.72 -7.60
C LYS A 23 6.31 10.89 -6.27
N ALA A 24 5.73 9.82 -5.72
CA ALA A 24 5.06 9.86 -4.42
C ALA A 24 6.04 10.13 -3.27
N VAL A 25 7.25 9.56 -3.30
CA VAL A 25 8.31 9.88 -2.33
C VAL A 25 8.71 11.35 -2.39
N VAL A 26 8.86 11.91 -3.59
CA VAL A 26 9.13 13.34 -3.77
C VAL A 26 8.00 14.17 -3.17
N ALA A 27 6.75 13.90 -3.56
CA ALA A 27 5.58 14.64 -3.09
C ALA A 27 5.41 14.58 -1.56
N LEU A 28 5.65 13.42 -0.95
CA LEU A 28 5.60 13.28 0.52
C LEU A 28 6.70 14.09 1.21
N ASN A 29 7.88 14.23 0.59
CA ASN A 29 8.94 15.10 1.11
C ASN A 29 8.56 16.58 1.01
N GLU A 30 7.89 17.01 -0.06
CA GLU A 30 7.36 18.38 -0.16
C GLU A 30 6.33 18.65 0.94
N VAL A 31 5.38 17.73 1.15
CA VAL A 31 4.39 17.85 2.24
C VAL A 31 5.06 17.90 3.61
N LEU A 32 6.12 17.09 3.83
CA LEU A 32 6.89 17.09 5.07
C LEU A 32 7.56 18.44 5.30
N ASP A 33 8.22 18.99 4.29
CA ASP A 33 8.94 20.27 4.38
C ASP A 33 7.99 21.45 4.60
N GLU A 34 6.84 21.48 3.92
CA GLU A 34 5.79 22.48 4.09
C GLU A 34 5.13 22.38 5.48
N GLY A 35 4.89 21.17 5.95
CA GLY A 35 4.25 20.90 7.25
C GLY A 35 5.16 21.14 8.45
N LEU A 36 6.48 21.03 8.28
CA LEU A 36 7.46 21.10 9.37
C LEU A 36 7.33 22.36 10.23
N PRO A 37 7.26 23.59 9.68
CA PRO A 37 7.12 24.81 10.47
C PRO A 37 5.76 24.94 11.16
N LEU A 38 4.75 24.20 10.69
CA LEU A 38 3.36 24.26 11.18
C LEU A 38 3.10 23.33 12.36
N HIS A 39 4.03 22.42 12.70
CA HIS A 39 3.90 21.52 13.85
C HIS A 39 3.79 22.31 15.16
N PRO A 40 2.74 22.10 15.96
CA PRO A 40 2.51 22.88 17.17
C PRO A 40 3.49 22.49 18.31
N LEU A 41 3.94 21.22 18.36
CA LEU A 41 4.84 20.71 19.37
C LEU A 41 6.29 20.78 18.88
N ILE A 42 7.17 21.38 19.68
CA ILE A 42 8.59 21.56 19.35
C ILE A 42 9.29 20.21 19.22
N GLU A 43 9.00 19.27 20.13
CA GLU A 43 9.60 17.94 20.14
C GLU A 43 9.26 17.15 18.87
N GLN A 44 8.03 17.27 18.37
CA GLN A 44 7.63 16.65 17.10
C GLN A 44 8.35 17.32 15.91
N ARG A 45 8.44 18.65 15.91
CA ARG A 45 9.17 19.40 14.89
C ARG A 45 10.63 18.95 14.81
N GLU A 46 11.29 18.86 15.95
CA GLU A 46 12.67 18.38 16.09
C GLU A 46 12.81 16.92 15.59
N SER A 47 11.89 16.05 15.99
CA SER A 47 11.88 14.65 15.54
C SER A 47 11.72 14.55 14.03
N VAL A 48 10.73 15.23 13.45
CA VAL A 48 10.50 15.24 11.99
C VAL A 48 11.71 15.79 11.25
N LYS A 49 12.32 16.89 11.74
CA LYS A 49 13.53 17.47 11.14
C LYS A 49 14.69 16.48 11.14
N ASN A 50 14.90 15.76 12.25
CA ASN A 50 16.06 14.90 12.44
C ASN A 50 15.93 13.58 11.68
N TRP A 51 14.71 13.02 11.55
CA TRP A 51 14.46 11.69 11.00
C TRP A 51 13.79 11.68 9.63
N ARG A 52 13.10 12.75 9.24
CA ARG A 52 12.40 12.91 7.96
C ARG A 52 11.59 11.66 7.57
N GLN A 53 10.77 11.16 8.49
CA GLN A 53 9.95 9.98 8.30
C GLN A 53 8.76 10.29 7.38
N ILE A 54 8.58 9.47 6.35
CA ILE A 54 7.38 9.45 5.50
C ILE A 54 6.78 8.05 5.52
N GLY A 55 5.54 7.93 5.06
CA GLY A 55 4.82 6.65 5.04
C GLY A 55 4.03 6.47 3.75
N LEU A 56 4.68 6.00 2.68
CA LEU A 56 4.00 5.61 1.45
C LEU A 56 3.42 4.21 1.61
N GLY A 57 2.12 4.06 1.43
CA GLY A 57 1.40 2.79 1.51
C GLY A 57 0.63 2.47 0.23
N VAL A 58 -0.08 1.35 0.25
CA VAL A 58 -0.92 0.88 -0.84
C VAL A 58 -2.38 0.76 -0.41
N MET A 59 -3.28 0.82 -1.37
CA MET A 59 -4.70 0.48 -1.28
C MET A 59 -5.13 -0.20 -2.57
N GLY A 60 -6.28 -0.86 -2.60
CA GLY A 60 -6.77 -1.55 -3.79
C GLY A 60 -6.03 -2.85 -4.11
N LEU A 61 -5.39 -3.51 -3.12
CA LEU A 61 -4.70 -4.78 -3.34
C LEU A 61 -5.67 -5.88 -3.76
N ALA A 62 -6.81 -6.00 -3.08
CA ALA A 62 -7.82 -6.99 -3.44
C ALA A 62 -8.45 -6.70 -4.81
N ASP A 63 -8.68 -5.43 -5.13
CA ASP A 63 -9.17 -5.02 -6.46
C ASP A 63 -8.18 -5.40 -7.56
N MET A 64 -6.89 -5.20 -7.32
CA MET A 64 -5.82 -5.62 -8.23
C MET A 64 -5.87 -7.13 -8.46
N PHE A 65 -5.98 -7.94 -7.41
CA PHE A 65 -6.07 -9.38 -7.54
C PHE A 65 -7.31 -9.81 -8.33
N ILE A 66 -8.46 -9.19 -8.07
CA ILE A 66 -9.70 -9.47 -8.83
C ILE A 66 -9.50 -9.15 -10.31
N LYS A 67 -8.86 -8.02 -10.66
CA LYS A 67 -8.57 -7.66 -12.05
C LYS A 67 -7.59 -8.64 -12.73
N LEU A 68 -6.66 -9.22 -11.97
CA LEU A 68 -5.68 -10.20 -12.47
C LEU A 68 -6.21 -11.64 -12.44
N GLY A 69 -7.43 -11.89 -11.95
CA GLY A 69 -7.97 -13.24 -11.80
C GLY A 69 -7.30 -14.07 -10.71
N ILE A 70 -6.68 -13.44 -9.72
CA ILE A 70 -5.89 -14.07 -8.66
C ILE A 70 -6.70 -14.16 -7.38
N LYS A 71 -6.75 -15.33 -6.77
CA LYS A 71 -7.39 -15.50 -5.48
C LYS A 71 -6.56 -14.85 -4.36
N TYR A 72 -7.15 -13.93 -3.60
CA TYR A 72 -6.51 -13.33 -2.43
C TYR A 72 -6.12 -14.42 -1.41
N GLY A 73 -4.90 -14.35 -0.88
CA GLY A 73 -4.37 -15.33 0.08
C GLY A 73 -3.76 -16.59 -0.54
N SER A 74 -3.86 -16.79 -1.86
CA SER A 74 -3.21 -17.89 -2.56
C SER A 74 -1.69 -17.73 -2.61
N GLU A 75 -0.98 -18.82 -2.89
CA GLU A 75 0.48 -18.76 -3.11
C GLU A 75 0.87 -17.80 -4.25
N GLU A 76 0.02 -17.71 -5.27
CA GLU A 76 0.23 -16.77 -6.37
C GLU A 76 0.10 -15.33 -5.90
N SER A 77 -0.91 -15.02 -5.08
CA SER A 77 -1.06 -13.68 -4.49
C SER A 77 0.15 -13.27 -3.65
N ILE A 78 0.75 -14.22 -2.91
CA ILE A 78 1.97 -13.96 -2.13
C ILE A 78 3.17 -13.67 -3.05
N LYS A 79 3.29 -14.38 -4.19
CA LYS A 79 4.34 -14.07 -5.18
C LYS A 79 4.17 -12.65 -5.73
N TRP A 80 2.95 -12.25 -6.07
CA TRP A 80 2.65 -10.91 -6.55
C TRP A 80 2.95 -9.84 -5.50
N ILE A 81 2.59 -10.06 -4.24
CA ILE A 81 2.93 -9.14 -3.14
C ILE A 81 4.45 -8.98 -3.02
N ASN A 82 5.21 -10.06 -3.15
CA ASN A 82 6.66 -10.00 -3.11
C ASN A 82 7.26 -9.21 -4.28
N MET A 83 6.73 -9.36 -5.50
CA MET A 83 7.17 -8.58 -6.65
C MET A 83 6.87 -7.08 -6.46
N ILE A 84 5.64 -6.75 -6.07
CA ILE A 84 5.20 -5.35 -5.84
C ILE A 84 5.98 -4.74 -4.67
N GLY A 85 6.10 -5.44 -3.56
CA GLY A 85 6.82 -4.98 -2.38
C GLY A 85 8.30 -4.72 -2.67
N THR A 86 8.93 -5.62 -3.43
CA THR A 86 10.32 -5.45 -3.89
C THR A 86 10.46 -4.18 -4.74
N GLU A 87 9.63 -4.03 -5.77
CA GLU A 87 9.71 -2.85 -6.64
C GLU A 87 9.44 -1.56 -5.86
N MET A 88 8.45 -1.59 -4.97
CA MET A 88 8.09 -0.43 -4.15
C MET A 88 9.22 0.02 -3.23
N ILE A 89 9.86 -0.90 -2.49
CA ILE A 89 10.94 -0.53 -1.55
C ILE A 89 12.20 -0.08 -2.29
N PHE A 90 12.61 -0.75 -3.38
CA PHE A 90 13.76 -0.31 -4.16
C PHE A 90 13.52 1.08 -4.77
N SER A 91 12.37 1.30 -5.40
CA SER A 91 12.05 2.59 -6.00
C SER A 91 11.96 3.72 -4.96
N ALA A 92 11.44 3.42 -3.77
CA ALA A 92 11.38 4.39 -2.68
C ALA A 92 12.78 4.72 -2.13
N LEU A 93 13.64 3.73 -1.92
CA LEU A 93 15.03 3.92 -1.47
C LEU A 93 15.87 4.68 -2.51
N GLU A 94 15.75 4.32 -3.79
CA GLU A 94 16.39 5.02 -4.90
C GLU A 94 15.98 6.49 -4.93
N SER A 95 14.68 6.79 -4.85
CA SER A 95 14.16 8.16 -4.84
C SER A 95 14.64 8.95 -3.62
N SER A 96 14.62 8.33 -2.42
CA SER A 96 15.14 8.97 -1.21
C SER A 96 16.65 9.23 -1.28
N ASN A 97 17.42 8.35 -1.93
CA ASN A 97 18.84 8.59 -2.19
C ASN A 97 19.06 9.68 -3.23
N GLU A 98 18.29 9.72 -4.32
CA GLU A 98 18.35 10.77 -5.34
C GLU A 98 18.02 12.15 -4.74
N LEU A 99 17.04 12.24 -3.84
CA LEU A 99 16.68 13.48 -3.14
C LEU A 99 17.81 14.05 -2.27
N THR A 100 18.78 13.24 -1.86
CA THR A 100 19.93 13.77 -1.09
C THR A 100 20.78 14.76 -1.88
N ILE A 101 20.72 14.76 -3.20
CA ILE A 101 21.43 15.70 -4.05
C ILE A 101 20.95 17.15 -3.81
N SER A 102 19.65 17.33 -3.59
CA SER A 102 19.04 18.65 -3.38
C SER A 102 18.74 18.97 -1.93
N LYS A 103 18.39 17.98 -1.11
CA LYS A 103 17.93 18.15 0.27
C LYS A 103 18.96 17.70 1.32
N GLY A 104 19.98 16.92 0.93
CA GLY A 104 20.92 16.27 1.84
C GLY A 104 20.36 14.98 2.47
N ALA A 105 21.22 14.26 3.16
CA ALA A 105 20.80 13.13 3.98
C ALA A 105 20.07 13.63 5.25
N TYR A 106 19.12 12.82 5.78
CA TYR A 106 18.48 13.21 7.05
C TYR A 106 19.54 13.33 8.17
N PRO A 107 19.41 14.30 9.10
CA PRO A 107 20.48 14.67 10.05
C PRO A 107 21.02 13.51 10.89
N MET A 108 20.16 12.55 11.26
CA MET A 108 20.54 11.38 12.06
C MET A 108 20.97 10.18 11.20
N PHE A 109 21.23 10.39 9.90
CA PHE A 109 21.69 9.33 9.01
C PHE A 109 23.01 8.71 9.48
N ASN A 110 23.09 7.39 9.42
CA ASN A 110 24.29 6.64 9.68
C ASN A 110 24.47 5.54 8.63
N THR A 111 25.67 5.40 8.10
CA THR A 111 26.00 4.39 7.07
C THR A 111 25.71 2.94 7.53
N LYS A 112 25.67 2.67 8.84
CA LYS A 112 25.29 1.36 9.39
C LYS A 112 23.88 0.91 8.99
N VAL A 113 23.05 1.77 8.41
CA VAL A 113 21.73 1.40 7.89
C VAL A 113 21.82 0.26 6.87
N VAL A 114 22.89 0.23 6.05
CA VAL A 114 23.09 -0.84 5.05
C VAL A 114 23.48 -2.19 5.66
N ASP A 115 23.84 -2.21 6.93
CA ASP A 115 24.22 -3.42 7.67
C ASP A 115 23.03 -3.95 8.52
N THR A 116 21.90 -3.25 8.51
CA THR A 116 20.70 -3.72 9.23
C THR A 116 20.11 -4.97 8.58
N PRO A 117 19.49 -5.87 9.36
CA PRO A 117 18.85 -7.07 8.82
C PRO A 117 17.81 -6.74 7.74
N PHE A 118 17.08 -5.63 7.90
CA PHE A 118 16.10 -5.18 6.92
C PHE A 118 16.76 -4.86 5.58
N PHE A 119 17.82 -4.05 5.57
CA PHE A 119 18.49 -3.67 4.33
C PHE A 119 19.17 -4.87 3.67
N GLN A 120 19.82 -5.72 4.45
CA GLN A 120 20.47 -6.94 3.95
C GLN A 120 19.49 -7.96 3.36
N ALA A 121 18.25 -8.03 3.90
CA ALA A 121 17.20 -8.92 3.37
C ALA A 121 16.73 -8.53 1.95
N LEU A 122 17.03 -7.32 1.47
CA LEU A 122 16.77 -6.91 0.10
C LEU A 122 17.73 -7.54 -0.92
N ASN A 123 18.85 -8.12 -0.46
CA ASN A 123 19.84 -8.76 -1.31
C ASN A 123 19.41 -10.20 -1.64
N THR A 124 18.64 -10.36 -2.70
CA THR A 124 18.28 -11.68 -3.24
C THR A 124 19.06 -11.95 -4.52
N LYS A 125 19.00 -13.19 -5.02
CA LYS A 125 19.67 -13.55 -6.29
C LYS A 125 19.16 -12.71 -7.45
N GLU A 126 17.85 -12.45 -7.47
CA GLU A 126 17.15 -11.70 -8.50
C GLU A 126 17.49 -10.21 -8.46
N ASN A 127 17.75 -9.67 -7.27
CA ASN A 127 17.93 -8.23 -7.05
C ASN A 127 19.39 -7.83 -6.80
N ASN A 128 20.33 -8.76 -6.82
CA ASN A 128 21.70 -8.52 -6.36
C ASN A 128 22.38 -7.31 -7.03
N LEU A 129 22.30 -7.16 -8.34
CA LEU A 129 22.91 -6.02 -9.05
C LEU A 129 22.31 -4.68 -8.59
N ARG A 130 20.98 -4.59 -8.58
CA ARG A 130 20.26 -3.39 -8.14
C ARG A 130 20.55 -3.07 -6.67
N TYR A 131 20.64 -4.11 -5.82
CA TYR A 131 20.99 -3.98 -4.42
C TYR A 131 22.41 -3.41 -4.23
N GLN A 132 23.42 -3.93 -4.96
CA GLN A 132 24.79 -3.45 -4.85
C GLN A 132 24.93 -1.99 -5.30
N GLU A 133 24.26 -1.62 -6.37
CA GLU A 133 24.20 -0.23 -6.84
C GLU A 133 23.56 0.67 -5.80
N LEU A 134 22.38 0.32 -5.31
CA LEU A 134 21.68 1.06 -4.26
C LEU A 134 22.54 1.19 -3.00
N ARG A 135 23.14 0.08 -2.54
CA ARG A 135 24.00 0.09 -1.35
C ARG A 135 25.18 1.04 -1.52
N SER A 136 25.86 1.01 -2.67
CA SER A 136 26.96 1.91 -2.97
C SER A 136 26.53 3.38 -2.97
N ASN A 137 25.38 3.69 -3.57
CA ASN A 137 24.82 5.02 -3.61
C ASN A 137 24.42 5.53 -2.22
N VAL A 138 23.84 4.66 -1.37
CA VAL A 138 23.48 5.00 0.01
C VAL A 138 24.71 5.23 0.87
N LEU A 139 25.78 4.46 0.71
CA LEU A 139 27.05 4.70 1.40
C LEU A 139 27.69 6.01 0.97
N LEU A 140 27.54 6.41 -0.29
CA LEU A 140 28.12 7.63 -0.83
C LEU A 140 27.36 8.90 -0.41
N ARG A 141 26.02 8.89 -0.48
CA ARG A 141 25.19 10.10 -0.35
C ARG A 141 24.19 10.05 0.81
N GLY A 142 23.94 8.88 1.37
CA GLY A 142 22.92 8.71 2.40
C GLY A 142 21.50 8.52 1.85
N LEU A 143 20.53 8.72 2.72
CA LEU A 143 19.09 8.72 2.43
C LEU A 143 18.48 10.03 2.94
N CYS A 144 17.51 10.58 2.22
CA CYS A 144 16.76 11.76 2.64
C CYS A 144 15.74 11.45 3.75
N ASN A 145 15.34 10.18 3.89
CA ASN A 145 14.32 9.72 4.82
C ASN A 145 14.79 8.51 5.61
N SER A 146 14.48 8.48 6.90
CA SER A 146 14.76 7.32 7.77
C SER A 146 13.72 6.21 7.66
N GLN A 147 12.48 6.56 7.23
CA GLN A 147 11.38 5.65 6.99
C GLN A 147 10.67 6.08 5.70
N LEU A 148 10.27 5.12 4.88
CA LEU A 148 9.68 5.35 3.56
C LEU A 148 8.30 4.75 3.39
N LEU A 149 8.11 3.49 3.81
CA LEU A 149 6.89 2.73 3.55
C LEU A 149 6.08 2.48 4.82
N THR A 150 4.78 2.34 4.64
CA THR A 150 3.82 1.97 5.70
C THR A 150 2.71 1.08 5.15
N CYS A 151 1.99 0.40 6.03
CA CYS A 151 0.74 -0.29 5.71
C CYS A 151 -0.38 0.29 6.56
N ALA A 152 -0.91 1.43 6.12
CA ALA A 152 -1.99 2.11 6.83
C ALA A 152 -3.37 1.52 6.47
N PRO A 153 -4.38 1.61 7.36
CA PRO A 153 -5.72 1.06 7.13
C PRO A 153 -6.47 1.69 5.96
N THR A 154 -6.24 2.95 5.63
CA THR A 154 -6.84 3.72 4.52
C THR A 154 -8.38 3.70 4.42
N GLY A 155 -9.11 3.44 5.53
CA GLY A 155 -10.55 3.19 5.52
C GLY A 155 -11.38 4.25 4.79
N SER A 156 -11.33 5.50 5.24
CA SER A 156 -12.14 6.58 4.66
C SER A 156 -11.74 6.93 3.23
N ILE A 157 -10.45 7.00 2.94
CA ILE A 157 -9.95 7.35 1.60
C ILE A 157 -10.24 6.23 0.58
N ALA A 158 -10.11 4.97 0.97
CA ALA A 158 -10.44 3.85 0.10
C ALA A 158 -11.96 3.80 -0.18
N THR A 159 -12.80 4.05 0.83
CA THR A 159 -14.25 4.15 0.65
C THR A 159 -14.64 5.28 -0.30
N MET A 160 -14.00 6.45 -0.17
CA MET A 160 -14.23 7.59 -1.05
C MET A 160 -13.87 7.27 -2.52
N LEU A 161 -12.82 6.50 -2.73
CA LEU A 161 -12.35 6.08 -4.06
C LEU A 161 -13.06 4.82 -4.57
N GLY A 162 -13.86 4.15 -3.75
CA GLY A 162 -14.58 2.93 -4.14
C GLY A 162 -13.70 1.71 -4.35
N ILE A 163 -12.62 1.57 -3.57
CA ILE A 163 -11.63 0.49 -3.66
C ILE A 163 -11.43 -0.21 -2.31
N SER A 164 -10.75 -1.35 -2.31
CA SER A 164 -10.39 -2.06 -1.10
C SER A 164 -9.35 -1.31 -0.26
N THR A 165 -9.44 -1.47 1.06
CA THR A 165 -8.60 -0.78 2.05
C THR A 165 -7.25 -1.46 2.21
N GLY A 166 -6.17 -0.67 2.16
CA GLY A 166 -4.81 -1.16 2.43
C GLY A 166 -4.47 -2.47 1.73
N CYS A 167 -4.07 -3.46 2.51
CA CYS A 167 -3.80 -4.82 2.04
C CYS A 167 -4.93 -5.83 2.37
N GLU A 168 -6.12 -5.35 2.76
CA GLU A 168 -7.23 -6.21 3.15
C GLU A 168 -8.01 -6.76 1.95
N PRO A 169 -8.70 -7.91 2.11
CA PRO A 169 -9.66 -8.38 1.10
C PRO A 169 -10.87 -7.45 1.04
N ILE A 170 -11.67 -7.53 -0.03
CA ILE A 170 -12.97 -6.85 -0.05
C ILE A 170 -13.84 -7.38 1.10
N PHE A 171 -14.62 -6.50 1.71
CA PHE A 171 -15.47 -6.88 2.84
C PHE A 171 -16.62 -7.79 2.40
N ALA A 172 -17.34 -7.39 1.37
CA ALA A 172 -18.47 -8.13 0.80
C ALA A 172 -18.58 -7.86 -0.70
N THR A 173 -19.24 -8.73 -1.44
CA THR A 173 -19.56 -8.54 -2.87
C THR A 173 -20.66 -7.50 -3.06
N SER A 174 -21.60 -7.45 -2.11
CA SER A 174 -22.70 -6.47 -2.07
C SER A 174 -23.12 -6.21 -0.62
N TYR A 175 -23.82 -5.10 -0.42
CA TYR A 175 -24.42 -4.73 0.86
C TYR A 175 -25.75 -4.05 0.65
N THR A 176 -26.59 -4.05 1.68
CA THR A 176 -27.88 -3.36 1.66
C THR A 176 -27.72 -1.99 2.25
N ARG A 177 -28.03 -0.94 1.48
CA ARG A 177 -28.06 0.43 1.94
C ARG A 177 -29.49 0.85 2.24
N LYS A 178 -29.70 1.37 3.43
CA LYS A 178 -30.93 2.03 3.85
C LYS A 178 -30.82 3.52 3.54
N THR A 179 -31.77 4.09 2.82
CA THR A 179 -31.86 5.52 2.64
C THR A 179 -33.08 6.05 3.38
N GLU A 180 -32.86 7.04 4.23
CA GLU A 180 -33.95 7.84 4.80
C GLU A 180 -34.30 8.92 3.78
N SER A 181 -35.50 8.86 3.21
CA SER A 181 -36.04 9.94 2.39
C SER A 181 -36.94 10.80 3.24
N LEU A 182 -36.84 12.10 3.10
CA LEU A 182 -37.74 13.08 3.76
C LEU A 182 -39.19 12.98 3.29
N VAL A 183 -39.46 12.22 2.22
CA VAL A 183 -40.77 12.20 1.54
C VAL A 183 -41.37 10.80 1.45
N ASP A 184 -40.59 9.72 1.56
CA ASP A 184 -41.04 8.32 1.35
C ASP A 184 -40.54 7.36 2.40
N LYS A 185 -41.29 6.22 2.52
CA LYS A 185 -40.91 5.08 3.37
C LYS A 185 -39.48 4.63 3.10
N GLU A 186 -38.81 4.19 4.15
CA GLU A 186 -37.47 3.57 4.12
C GLU A 186 -37.34 2.59 2.93
N LYS A 187 -36.42 2.90 2.01
CA LYS A 187 -36.10 2.00 0.88
C LYS A 187 -34.79 1.33 1.13
N LEU A 188 -34.75 0.04 0.95
CA LEU A 188 -33.53 -0.77 0.98
C LEU A 188 -33.06 -1.00 -0.43
N TYR A 189 -31.78 -0.64 -0.69
CA TYR A 189 -31.14 -0.85 -1.98
C TYR A 189 -29.96 -1.79 -1.83
N LYS A 190 -29.89 -2.77 -2.71
CA LYS A 190 -28.70 -3.60 -2.86
C LYS A 190 -27.64 -2.80 -3.64
N VAL A 191 -26.46 -2.64 -3.06
CA VAL A 191 -25.33 -1.95 -3.66
C VAL A 191 -24.19 -2.95 -3.78
N TYR A 192 -23.64 -3.09 -4.96
CA TYR A 192 -22.46 -3.92 -5.18
C TYR A 192 -21.18 -3.16 -4.87
N THR A 193 -20.18 -3.86 -4.35
CA THR A 193 -18.83 -3.31 -4.23
C THR A 193 -18.35 -2.88 -5.62
N PRO A 194 -17.75 -1.68 -5.80
CA PRO A 194 -17.47 -1.12 -7.11
C PRO A 194 -16.70 -2.04 -8.05
N ILE A 195 -15.69 -2.77 -7.55
CA ILE A 195 -14.94 -3.72 -8.37
C ILE A 195 -15.84 -4.87 -8.90
N ILE A 196 -16.80 -5.33 -8.10
CA ILE A 196 -17.75 -6.37 -8.48
C ILE A 196 -18.76 -5.82 -9.49
N GLN A 197 -19.27 -4.60 -9.23
CA GLN A 197 -20.19 -3.92 -10.14
C GLN A 197 -19.56 -3.76 -11.53
N ASN A 198 -18.34 -3.23 -11.58
CA ASN A 198 -17.70 -2.86 -12.85
C ASN A 198 -17.17 -4.06 -13.64
N ASN A 199 -16.64 -5.07 -12.97
CA ASN A 199 -16.00 -6.18 -13.66
C ASN A 199 -16.94 -7.36 -13.97
N PHE A 200 -18.05 -7.47 -13.25
CA PHE A 200 -18.94 -8.63 -13.39
C PHE A 200 -20.39 -8.22 -13.64
N ILE A 201 -21.04 -7.53 -12.70
CA ILE A 201 -22.49 -7.26 -12.79
C ILE A 201 -22.84 -6.44 -14.02
N SER A 202 -22.09 -5.39 -14.34
CA SER A 202 -22.31 -4.57 -15.54
C SER A 202 -22.06 -5.32 -16.85
N LYS A 203 -21.33 -6.43 -16.80
CA LYS A 203 -21.07 -7.34 -17.93
C LYS A 203 -22.06 -8.49 -18.00
N GLY A 204 -23.09 -8.51 -17.15
CA GLY A 204 -24.14 -9.53 -17.15
C GLY A 204 -23.81 -10.80 -16.35
N VAL A 205 -22.72 -10.83 -15.59
CA VAL A 205 -22.39 -11.95 -14.69
C VAL A 205 -23.16 -11.78 -13.38
N PRO A 206 -24.09 -12.65 -13.03
CA PRO A 206 -24.85 -12.54 -11.79
C PRO A 206 -23.97 -12.89 -10.59
N GLU A 207 -24.30 -12.35 -9.40
CA GLU A 207 -23.50 -12.50 -8.18
C GLU A 207 -23.27 -13.97 -7.78
N ASN A 208 -24.23 -14.85 -8.02
CA ASN A 208 -24.12 -16.29 -7.72
C ASN A 208 -23.25 -17.06 -8.72
N GLN A 209 -22.72 -16.40 -9.73
CA GLN A 209 -21.81 -16.96 -10.74
C GLN A 209 -20.45 -16.25 -10.77
N LEU A 210 -20.11 -15.51 -9.70
CA LEU A 210 -18.79 -14.90 -9.59
C LEU A 210 -17.71 -15.99 -9.57
N PRO A 211 -16.55 -15.73 -10.20
CA PRO A 211 -15.43 -16.66 -10.20
C PRO A 211 -14.93 -17.00 -8.79
N GLU A 212 -14.37 -18.19 -8.60
CA GLU A 212 -13.87 -18.66 -7.29
C GLU A 212 -12.73 -17.82 -6.70
N TYR A 213 -12.04 -17.04 -7.53
CA TYR A 213 -11.01 -16.13 -7.04
C TYR A 213 -11.58 -14.85 -6.42
N VAL A 214 -12.86 -14.57 -6.59
CA VAL A 214 -13.54 -13.46 -5.92
C VAL A 214 -13.91 -13.90 -4.51
N VAL A 215 -13.08 -13.54 -3.56
CA VAL A 215 -13.26 -13.90 -2.14
C VAL A 215 -13.43 -12.64 -1.29
N THR A 216 -14.14 -12.78 -0.18
CA THR A 216 -14.43 -11.69 0.76
C THR A 216 -13.80 -11.96 2.11
N SER A 217 -13.76 -10.97 2.99
CA SER A 217 -13.24 -11.12 4.36
C SER A 217 -13.96 -12.19 5.17
N GLU A 218 -15.21 -12.53 4.83
CA GLU A 218 -15.99 -13.57 5.49
C GLU A 218 -15.61 -14.98 5.03
N ASN A 219 -15.19 -15.12 3.76
CA ASN A 219 -14.94 -16.42 3.12
C ASN A 219 -13.48 -16.85 3.16
N ILE A 220 -12.58 -15.98 3.57
CA ILE A 220 -11.14 -16.26 3.61
C ILE A 220 -10.72 -16.71 5.01
N PRO A 221 -9.96 -17.81 5.16
CA PRO A 221 -9.34 -18.18 6.42
C PRO A 221 -8.47 -17.04 6.96
N TYR A 222 -8.53 -16.81 8.27
CA TYR A 222 -7.72 -15.76 8.92
C TYR A 222 -6.20 -15.95 8.68
N THR A 223 -5.75 -17.20 8.53
CA THR A 223 -4.36 -17.55 8.24
C THR A 223 -3.88 -16.96 6.92
N GLU A 224 -4.70 -17.01 5.87
CA GLU A 224 -4.39 -16.43 4.56
C GLU A 224 -4.28 -14.90 4.64
N ARG A 225 -5.15 -14.26 5.42
CA ARG A 225 -5.09 -12.80 5.66
C ARG A 225 -3.80 -12.40 6.38
N ILE A 226 -3.41 -13.17 7.40
CA ILE A 226 -2.15 -12.97 8.13
C ILE A 226 -0.94 -13.16 7.19
N GLN A 227 -0.97 -14.16 6.31
CA GLN A 227 0.10 -14.40 5.34
C GLN A 227 0.28 -13.24 4.35
N VAL A 228 -0.82 -12.67 3.85
CA VAL A 228 -0.79 -11.49 2.98
C VAL A 228 -0.16 -10.30 3.69
N GLN A 229 -0.59 -10.02 4.92
CA GLN A 229 -0.03 -8.93 5.71
C GLN A 229 1.46 -9.17 6.03
N ALA A 230 1.83 -10.38 6.43
CA ALA A 230 3.21 -10.76 6.71
C ALA A 230 4.11 -10.63 5.48
N ALA A 231 3.61 -10.97 4.29
CA ALA A 231 4.35 -10.82 3.05
C ALA A 231 4.64 -9.34 2.74
N LEU A 232 3.65 -8.46 2.89
CA LEU A 232 3.83 -7.02 2.68
C LEU A 232 4.74 -6.40 3.75
N GLN A 233 4.61 -6.83 5.02
CA GLN A 233 5.38 -6.33 6.14
C GLN A 233 6.90 -6.48 5.96
N ARG A 234 7.36 -7.46 5.17
CA ARG A 234 8.80 -7.66 4.88
C ARG A 234 9.47 -6.45 4.24
N TYR A 235 8.70 -5.60 3.57
CA TYR A 235 9.17 -4.43 2.84
C TYR A 235 8.98 -3.12 3.62
N ILE A 236 8.47 -3.21 4.85
CA ILE A 236 8.17 -2.06 5.70
C ILE A 236 9.10 -2.11 6.92
N ALA A 237 10.00 -1.15 7.03
CA ALA A 237 11.02 -1.10 8.08
C ALA A 237 10.43 -0.92 9.50
N VAL A 238 9.26 -0.27 9.60
CA VAL A 238 8.57 -0.05 10.88
C VAL A 238 7.14 -0.51 10.75
N SER A 239 6.70 -1.39 11.66
CA SER A 239 5.32 -1.86 11.67
C SER A 239 4.38 -0.79 12.22
N TYR A 240 3.37 -0.43 11.45
CA TYR A 240 2.19 0.24 11.95
C TYR A 240 1.30 -0.82 12.61
N THR A 241 1.42 -0.97 13.93
CA THR A 241 0.78 -2.06 14.69
C THR A 241 -0.71 -1.84 15.00
N HIS A 242 -1.34 -0.82 14.45
CA HIS A 242 -2.79 -0.65 14.57
C HIS A 242 -3.51 -1.60 13.61
N LEU A 243 -3.59 -2.85 14.02
CA LEU A 243 -4.65 -3.73 13.56
C LEU A 243 -5.99 -3.09 13.95
N ARG A 244 -6.96 -3.05 13.05
CA ARG A 244 -8.33 -2.53 13.24
C ARG A 244 -9.14 -3.23 14.34
N ALA A 245 -8.53 -3.84 15.34
CA ALA A 245 -9.25 -4.53 16.40
C ALA A 245 -10.17 -3.59 17.22
N HIS A 246 -10.04 -2.28 17.11
CA HIS A 246 -10.82 -1.33 17.90
C HIS A 246 -11.88 -0.52 17.14
N GLU A 247 -11.89 -0.51 15.81
CA GLU A 247 -12.92 0.24 15.06
C GLU A 247 -14.22 -0.54 14.83
N THR A 248 -14.19 -1.87 14.96
CA THR A 248 -15.37 -2.73 14.75
C THR A 248 -16.28 -2.87 15.97
N LEU A 249 -15.94 -2.30 17.12
CA LEU A 249 -16.73 -2.39 18.36
C LEU A 249 -17.57 -1.15 18.67
N ARG A 250 -17.74 -0.22 17.74
CA ARG A 250 -18.54 1.01 17.95
C ARG A 250 -19.55 1.26 16.84
N HIS A 251 -20.27 0.22 16.42
CA HIS A 251 -21.55 0.43 15.72
C HIS A 251 -22.53 -0.69 16.07
#